data_5715fc655da3741e57392242cb023361
#
_entry.id   5715fc655da3741e57392242cb023361
#
_cell.length_a   1.000
_cell.length_b   1.000
_cell.length_c   1.000
_cell.angle_alpha   90.00
_cell.angle_beta   90.00
_cell.angle_gamma   90.00
#
_symmetry.space_group_name_H-M   'P 1'
#
loop_
_entity.id
_entity.type
_entity.pdbx_description
1 polymer ?
#
loop_
_entity_poly.entity_id
_entity_poly.type
_entity_poly.pdbx_seq_one_letter_code
_entity_poly.pdbx_strand_id
1 'polypeptide(L)'
;ETLDPYLVLLGSASYYLCDLPGSASVLAKRIDGDCPGLDGDGLEDLLLWLLQADLGTYFDGAEGPFGEFIDGISKWILQFFENGNGEDNLLDLATKLRDAVYEFGTPRQLLFGDVIAAVLRKKLENSAWKALPSYSGLPRDKWLHALQKDSFIKELWPAQHLLGKADVLKGESAIVQMPTSAGKTKATELILRSAFLADRVALAIIIAPFRALCHEIKNSLVEAFHNEPTKVDELSDALQTDFEIAELLGHQQILVVTPEKLLYVLRHAPELATHVGLLVFDEGHQFDSGTRGITYEL
;
A
#
# COMPACT_ATOMS: atom_id res chain seq x y z
N GLU A 1 29.87 -2.13 -16.04
CA GLU A 1 29.65 -3.59 -16.10
C GLU A 1 28.15 -3.81 -16.17
N THR A 2 27.65 -4.41 -17.24
CA THR A 2 26.26 -4.85 -17.35
C THR A 2 26.11 -6.10 -16.50
N LEU A 3 25.22 -6.05 -15.53
CA LEU A 3 24.86 -7.21 -14.71
C LEU A 3 24.19 -8.26 -15.61
N ASP A 4 24.48 -9.53 -15.38
CA ASP A 4 23.81 -10.64 -16.07
C ASP A 4 22.31 -10.60 -15.79
N PRO A 5 21.43 -10.49 -16.80
CA PRO A 5 19.98 -10.43 -16.63
C PRO A 5 19.41 -11.59 -15.82
N TYR A 6 19.96 -12.80 -15.96
CA TYR A 6 19.55 -13.96 -15.18
C TYR A 6 19.79 -13.77 -13.68
N LEU A 7 20.97 -13.27 -13.30
CA LEU A 7 21.28 -12.99 -11.90
C LEU A 7 20.44 -11.83 -11.35
N VAL A 8 20.15 -10.82 -12.16
CA VAL A 8 19.28 -9.71 -11.79
C VAL A 8 17.86 -10.20 -11.54
N LEU A 9 17.31 -11.05 -12.41
CA LEU A 9 15.97 -11.60 -12.30
C LEU A 9 15.83 -12.46 -11.04
N LEU A 10 16.73 -13.40 -10.81
CA LEU A 10 16.74 -14.27 -9.63
C LEU A 10 17.00 -13.47 -8.34
N GLY A 11 17.88 -12.47 -8.39
CA GLY A 11 18.10 -11.54 -7.27
C GLY A 11 16.85 -10.76 -6.93
N SER A 12 16.14 -10.26 -7.93
CA SER A 12 14.85 -9.57 -7.74
C SER A 12 13.82 -10.49 -7.10
N ALA A 13 13.65 -11.71 -7.62
CA ALA A 13 12.75 -12.71 -7.05
C ALA A 13 13.10 -13.04 -5.59
N SER A 14 14.39 -13.20 -5.30
CA SER A 14 14.88 -13.45 -3.94
C SER A 14 14.54 -12.31 -2.99
N TYR A 15 14.76 -11.06 -3.40
CA TYR A 15 14.35 -9.90 -2.60
C TYR A 15 12.83 -9.89 -2.34
N TYR A 16 12.02 -10.17 -3.36
CA TYR A 16 10.56 -10.20 -3.20
C TYR A 16 10.12 -11.28 -2.20
N LEU A 17 10.65 -12.49 -2.32
CA LEU A 17 10.33 -13.61 -1.43
C LEU A 17 10.84 -13.40 0.00
N CYS A 18 11.90 -12.59 0.17
CA CYS A 18 12.44 -12.19 1.48
C CYS A 18 11.79 -10.93 2.07
N ASP A 19 10.59 -10.57 1.65
CA ASP A 19 9.84 -9.40 2.17
C ASP A 19 10.51 -8.04 1.88
N LEU A 20 11.20 -7.92 0.74
CA LEU A 20 11.82 -6.69 0.26
C LEU A 20 11.26 -6.27 -1.12
N PRO A 21 9.93 -6.04 -1.24
CA PRO A 21 9.29 -5.81 -2.55
C PRO A 21 9.79 -4.55 -3.25
N GLY A 22 10.15 -3.50 -2.50
CA GLY A 22 10.73 -2.28 -3.06
C GLY A 22 12.09 -2.53 -3.73
N SER A 23 12.97 -3.28 -3.08
CA SER A 23 14.28 -3.68 -3.64
C SER A 23 14.11 -4.60 -4.85
N ALA A 24 13.14 -5.51 -4.79
CA ALA A 24 12.81 -6.40 -5.89
C ALA A 24 12.40 -5.60 -7.13
N SER A 25 11.43 -4.69 -7.01
CA SER A 25 10.94 -3.87 -8.12
C SER A 25 12.04 -2.97 -8.71
N VAL A 26 12.87 -2.34 -7.87
CA VAL A 26 14.00 -1.51 -8.34
C VAL A 26 15.01 -2.35 -9.12
N LEU A 27 15.27 -3.57 -8.68
CA LEU A 27 16.21 -4.45 -9.37
C LEU A 27 15.61 -4.98 -10.68
N ALA A 28 14.34 -5.40 -10.68
CA ALA A 28 13.62 -5.85 -11.87
C ALA A 28 13.58 -4.78 -12.98
N LYS A 29 13.36 -3.51 -12.61
CA LYS A 29 13.35 -2.37 -13.55
C LYS A 29 14.71 -2.05 -14.19
N ARG A 30 15.80 -2.71 -13.80
CA ARG A 30 17.09 -2.60 -14.47
C ARG A 30 17.19 -3.48 -15.72
N ILE A 31 16.25 -4.41 -15.90
CA ILE A 31 16.11 -5.18 -17.13
C ILE A 31 15.18 -4.36 -18.03
N ASP A 32 15.75 -3.80 -19.10
CA ASP A 32 15.01 -3.05 -20.11
C ASP A 32 14.46 -4.02 -21.17
N GLY A 33 13.13 -4.09 -21.31
CA GLY A 33 12.47 -4.97 -22.26
C GLY A 33 12.40 -6.44 -21.81
N ASP A 34 12.35 -7.33 -22.78
CA ASP A 34 12.27 -8.78 -22.55
C ASP A 34 13.60 -9.33 -22.01
N CYS A 35 13.58 -10.51 -21.44
CA CYS A 35 14.77 -11.24 -20.96
C CYS A 35 15.34 -12.17 -22.05
N PRO A 36 15.98 -11.66 -23.11
CA PRO A 36 16.39 -12.48 -24.24
C PRO A 36 17.44 -13.51 -23.84
N GLY A 37 17.24 -14.74 -24.29
CA GLY A 37 18.26 -15.80 -24.19
C GLY A 37 18.38 -16.45 -22.81
N LEU A 38 17.35 -16.39 -21.99
CA LEU A 38 17.34 -17.11 -20.71
C LEU A 38 16.77 -18.56 -20.82
N ASP A 39 16.36 -18.98 -22.03
CA ASP A 39 15.84 -20.34 -22.34
C ASP A 39 14.69 -20.80 -21.45
N GLY A 40 13.84 -19.86 -21.01
CA GLY A 40 12.70 -20.11 -20.15
C GLY A 40 11.38 -20.26 -20.91
N ASP A 41 11.38 -20.08 -22.24
CA ASP A 41 10.19 -20.10 -23.11
C ASP A 41 9.08 -19.15 -22.59
N GLY A 42 9.46 -17.92 -22.22
CA GLY A 42 8.58 -16.86 -21.74
C GLY A 42 8.30 -16.87 -20.22
N LEU A 43 8.74 -17.88 -19.49
CA LEU A 43 8.58 -17.92 -18.03
C LEU A 43 9.42 -16.85 -17.34
N GLU A 44 10.59 -16.51 -17.87
CA GLU A 44 11.43 -15.41 -17.40
C GLU A 44 10.75 -14.05 -17.54
N ASP A 45 10.04 -13.84 -18.65
CA ASP A 45 9.36 -12.60 -18.94
C ASP A 45 8.11 -12.44 -18.05
N LEU A 46 7.35 -13.53 -17.84
CA LEU A 46 6.28 -13.56 -16.87
C LEU A 46 6.78 -13.23 -15.46
N LEU A 47 7.90 -13.84 -15.05
CA LEU A 47 8.50 -13.58 -13.74
C LEU A 47 8.94 -12.11 -13.62
N LEU A 48 9.60 -11.57 -14.65
CA LEU A 48 10.01 -10.17 -14.69
C LEU A 48 8.81 -9.24 -14.55
N TRP A 49 7.76 -9.46 -15.33
CA TRP A 49 6.54 -8.67 -15.28
C TRP A 49 5.87 -8.70 -13.89
N LEU A 50 5.80 -9.88 -13.26
CA LEU A 50 5.29 -10.02 -11.91
C LEU A 50 6.10 -9.22 -10.88
N LEU A 51 7.43 -9.11 -11.06
CA LEU A 51 8.33 -8.45 -10.11
C LEU A 51 8.44 -6.93 -10.33
N GLN A 52 8.17 -6.43 -11.52
CA GLN A 52 8.18 -4.99 -11.83
C GLN A 52 7.07 -4.21 -11.11
N ALA A 53 6.07 -4.90 -10.60
CA ALA A 53 4.93 -4.35 -9.84
C ALA A 53 4.04 -3.39 -10.64
N ASP A 54 4.19 -3.35 -11.96
CA ASP A 54 3.29 -2.63 -12.88
C ASP A 54 2.35 -3.63 -13.55
N LEU A 55 1.29 -4.02 -12.84
CA LEU A 55 0.27 -4.93 -13.34
C LEU A 55 -0.83 -4.21 -14.15
N GLY A 56 -0.60 -2.97 -14.56
CA GLY A 56 -1.57 -2.19 -15.34
C GLY A 56 -1.67 -2.61 -16.81
N THR A 57 -0.65 -3.27 -17.35
CA THR A 57 -0.62 -3.74 -18.74
C THR A 57 -0.75 -5.26 -18.80
N TYR A 58 -1.62 -5.71 -19.71
CA TYR A 58 -1.76 -7.14 -19.99
C TYR A 58 -0.43 -7.68 -20.55
N PHE A 59 0.06 -8.76 -19.98
CA PHE A 59 1.21 -9.48 -20.50
C PHE A 59 0.70 -10.46 -21.57
N ASP A 60 0.95 -10.16 -22.82
CA ASP A 60 0.49 -10.94 -23.97
C ASP A 60 1.52 -11.99 -24.36
N GLY A 61 1.07 -13.14 -24.51
CA GLY A 61 1.45 -14.40 -24.99
C GLY A 61 2.86 -14.76 -25.34
N ALA A 62 3.34 -15.72 -24.64
CA ALA A 62 4.45 -16.50 -25.12
C ALA A 62 3.97 -17.53 -26.15
N GLU A 63 4.52 -17.48 -27.35
CA GLU A 63 4.54 -18.64 -28.23
C GLU A 63 5.44 -19.70 -27.58
N GLY A 64 4.92 -20.87 -27.26
CA GLY A 64 5.75 -21.93 -26.67
C GLY A 64 4.93 -22.93 -25.81
N PRO A 65 5.61 -23.93 -25.24
CA PRO A 65 4.95 -25.01 -24.51
C PRO A 65 4.21 -24.55 -23.23
N PHE A 66 4.56 -23.38 -22.71
CA PHE A 66 3.95 -22.81 -21.49
C PHE A 66 3.03 -21.62 -21.75
N GLY A 67 2.79 -21.25 -23.02
CA GLY A 67 2.03 -20.05 -23.41
C GLY A 67 0.63 -19.98 -22.78
N GLU A 68 -0.13 -21.08 -22.78
CA GLU A 68 -1.47 -21.13 -22.18
C GLU A 68 -1.42 -20.84 -20.66
N PHE A 69 -0.39 -21.29 -19.95
CA PHE A 69 -0.25 -21.03 -18.52
C PHE A 69 0.13 -19.56 -18.27
N ILE A 70 1.03 -19.00 -19.09
CA ILE A 70 1.48 -17.62 -19.01
C ILE A 70 0.28 -16.68 -19.21
N ASP A 71 -0.49 -16.88 -20.28
CA ASP A 71 -1.69 -16.10 -20.57
C ASP A 71 -2.75 -16.24 -19.48
N GLY A 72 -2.97 -17.47 -19.03
CA GLY A 72 -3.92 -17.74 -17.95
C GLY A 72 -3.53 -17.04 -16.65
N ILE A 73 -2.25 -17.12 -16.26
CA ILE A 73 -1.74 -16.47 -15.04
C ILE A 73 -1.83 -14.96 -15.16
N SER A 74 -1.39 -14.36 -16.27
CA SER A 74 -1.44 -12.92 -16.48
C SER A 74 -2.87 -12.39 -16.42
N LYS A 75 -3.80 -13.07 -17.06
CA LYS A 75 -5.23 -12.74 -17.04
C LYS A 75 -5.82 -12.80 -15.63
N TRP A 76 -5.60 -13.90 -14.92
CA TRP A 76 -6.22 -14.11 -13.62
C TRP A 76 -5.62 -13.22 -12.52
N ILE A 77 -4.31 -12.90 -12.58
CA ILE A 77 -3.72 -11.99 -11.60
C ILE A 77 -4.21 -10.56 -11.79
N LEU A 78 -4.37 -10.10 -13.03
CA LEU A 78 -4.98 -8.79 -13.30
C LEU A 78 -6.42 -8.74 -12.77
N GLN A 79 -7.23 -9.75 -13.09
CA GLN A 79 -8.59 -9.84 -12.60
C GLN A 79 -8.66 -9.88 -11.07
N PHE A 80 -7.72 -10.58 -10.42
CA PHE A 80 -7.64 -10.63 -8.96
C PHE A 80 -7.32 -9.26 -8.37
N PHE A 81 -6.36 -8.51 -8.91
CA PHE A 81 -6.03 -7.18 -8.41
C PHE A 81 -7.08 -6.11 -8.76
N GLU A 82 -7.87 -6.31 -9.80
CA GLU A 82 -8.99 -5.44 -10.16
C GLU A 82 -10.20 -5.61 -9.24
N ASN A 83 -10.63 -6.85 -9.01
CA ASN A 83 -11.90 -7.15 -8.33
C ASN A 83 -11.81 -8.17 -7.18
N GLY A 84 -10.61 -8.70 -6.92
CA GLY A 84 -10.31 -9.66 -5.85
C GLY A 84 -10.87 -11.05 -6.05
N ASN A 85 -11.22 -11.44 -7.29
CA ASN A 85 -11.76 -12.77 -7.63
C ASN A 85 -10.72 -13.57 -8.43
N GLY A 86 -10.84 -14.91 -8.39
CA GLY A 86 -10.01 -15.80 -9.20
C GLY A 86 -8.77 -16.32 -8.51
N GLU A 87 -8.65 -16.17 -7.20
CA GLU A 87 -7.53 -16.72 -6.41
C GLU A 87 -7.35 -18.22 -6.65
N ASP A 88 -8.42 -18.99 -6.55
CA ASP A 88 -8.36 -20.46 -6.74
C ASP A 88 -7.91 -20.83 -8.15
N ASN A 89 -8.38 -20.10 -9.18
CA ASN A 89 -7.96 -20.30 -10.56
C ASN A 89 -6.46 -19.99 -10.74
N LEU A 90 -5.97 -18.94 -10.10
CA LEU A 90 -4.56 -18.56 -10.17
C LEU A 90 -3.65 -19.60 -9.50
N LEU A 91 -4.06 -20.11 -8.34
CA LEU A 91 -3.32 -21.16 -7.62
C LEU A 91 -3.35 -22.50 -8.36
N ASP A 92 -4.48 -22.85 -8.98
CA ASP A 92 -4.61 -24.05 -9.83
C ASP A 92 -3.68 -23.95 -11.06
N LEU A 93 -3.68 -22.81 -11.75
CA LEU A 93 -2.78 -22.57 -12.88
C LEU A 93 -1.31 -22.62 -12.48
N ALA A 94 -0.94 -22.02 -11.35
CA ALA A 94 0.42 -22.07 -10.84
C ALA A 94 0.87 -23.51 -10.52
N THR A 95 -0.05 -24.34 -10.02
CA THR A 95 0.20 -25.76 -9.76
C THR A 95 0.36 -26.52 -11.06
N LYS A 96 -0.54 -26.34 -12.02
CA LYS A 96 -0.45 -26.98 -13.34
C LYS A 96 0.79 -26.58 -14.12
N LEU A 97 1.19 -25.31 -14.05
CA LEU A 97 2.48 -24.86 -14.62
C LEU A 97 3.64 -25.64 -14.02
N ARG A 98 3.69 -25.77 -12.67
CA ARG A 98 4.72 -26.56 -12.02
C ARG A 98 4.76 -28.01 -12.49
N ASP A 99 3.58 -28.66 -12.54
CA ASP A 99 3.47 -30.06 -13.01
C ASP A 99 4.01 -30.19 -14.45
N ALA A 100 3.65 -29.26 -15.34
CA ALA A 100 4.12 -29.23 -16.71
C ALA A 100 5.64 -29.06 -16.83
N VAL A 101 6.24 -28.11 -16.11
CA VAL A 101 7.71 -27.91 -16.15
C VAL A 101 8.46 -29.07 -15.50
N TYR A 102 7.84 -29.78 -14.54
CA TYR A 102 8.43 -30.98 -13.93
C TYR A 102 8.36 -32.19 -14.85
N GLU A 103 7.33 -32.28 -15.74
CA GLU A 103 7.16 -33.39 -16.66
C GLU A 103 8.07 -33.30 -17.88
N PHE A 104 8.23 -32.10 -18.48
CA PHE A 104 8.96 -31.95 -19.74
C PHE A 104 9.85 -30.70 -19.82
N GLY A 105 10.01 -29.96 -18.75
CA GLY A 105 10.84 -28.76 -18.73
C GLY A 105 12.33 -29.03 -18.55
N THR A 106 13.14 -28.04 -18.93
CA THR A 106 14.57 -27.98 -18.63
C THR A 106 14.81 -27.62 -17.16
N PRO A 107 16.00 -27.84 -16.60
CA PRO A 107 16.31 -27.43 -15.22
C PRO A 107 16.09 -25.93 -14.95
N ARG A 108 16.25 -25.07 -15.97
CA ARG A 108 16.02 -23.63 -15.86
C ARG A 108 14.55 -23.29 -15.82
N GLN A 109 13.74 -23.96 -16.64
CA GLN A 109 12.28 -23.82 -16.64
C GLN A 109 11.66 -24.34 -15.33
N LEU A 110 12.19 -25.43 -14.77
CA LEU A 110 11.81 -25.92 -13.43
C LEU A 110 11.99 -24.83 -12.37
N LEU A 111 13.16 -24.18 -12.36
CA LEU A 111 13.45 -23.09 -11.42
C LEU A 111 12.47 -21.92 -11.62
N PHE A 112 12.24 -21.48 -12.85
CA PHE A 112 11.30 -20.40 -13.12
C PHE A 112 9.88 -20.76 -12.71
N GLY A 113 9.40 -21.97 -13.01
CA GLY A 113 8.08 -22.43 -12.60
C GLY A 113 7.88 -22.43 -11.08
N ASP A 114 8.87 -22.91 -10.32
CA ASP A 114 8.85 -22.88 -8.86
C ASP A 114 8.86 -21.45 -8.31
N VAL A 115 9.70 -20.57 -8.85
CA VAL A 115 9.82 -19.18 -8.42
C VAL A 115 8.54 -18.41 -8.76
N ILE A 116 7.96 -18.59 -9.95
CA ILE A 116 6.69 -17.97 -10.33
C ILE A 116 5.59 -18.39 -9.36
N ALA A 117 5.45 -19.68 -9.08
CA ALA A 117 4.45 -20.17 -8.15
C ALA A 117 4.63 -19.61 -6.73
N ALA A 118 5.87 -19.45 -6.27
CA ALA A 118 6.18 -18.83 -4.98
C ALA A 118 5.83 -17.34 -4.96
N VAL A 119 6.20 -16.59 -6.02
CA VAL A 119 5.89 -15.17 -6.17
C VAL A 119 4.38 -14.93 -6.22
N LEU A 120 3.63 -15.72 -7.01
CA LEU A 120 2.17 -15.62 -7.09
C LEU A 120 1.52 -15.84 -5.73
N ARG A 121 1.92 -16.89 -5.01
CA ARG A 121 1.40 -17.15 -3.66
C ARG A 121 1.68 -15.99 -2.72
N LYS A 122 2.89 -15.46 -2.75
CA LYS A 122 3.28 -14.30 -1.93
C LYS A 122 2.48 -13.04 -2.29
N LYS A 123 2.22 -12.79 -3.58
CA LYS A 123 1.36 -11.68 -4.04
C LYS A 123 -0.07 -11.80 -3.53
N LEU A 124 -0.64 -12.98 -3.57
CA LEU A 124 -1.98 -13.25 -3.03
C LEU A 124 -2.02 -13.03 -1.51
N GLU A 125 -1.02 -13.51 -0.78
CA GLU A 125 -0.90 -13.32 0.67
C GLU A 125 -0.77 -11.84 1.07
N ASN A 126 0.02 -11.08 0.33
CA ASN A 126 0.26 -9.65 0.58
C ASN A 126 -0.84 -8.75 0.02
N SER A 127 -1.77 -9.29 -0.75
CA SER A 127 -2.81 -8.50 -1.40
C SER A 127 -3.65 -7.70 -0.42
N ALA A 128 -3.90 -6.43 -0.77
CA ALA A 128 -4.81 -5.56 -0.02
C ALA A 128 -6.23 -6.14 0.07
N TRP A 129 -6.68 -6.89 -0.96
CA TRP A 129 -7.97 -7.58 -0.98
C TRP A 129 -8.15 -8.60 0.15
N LYS A 130 -7.07 -9.22 0.61
CA LYS A 130 -7.08 -10.20 1.71
C LYS A 130 -6.69 -9.56 3.05
N ALA A 131 -5.62 -8.79 3.02
CA ALA A 131 -4.98 -8.29 4.24
C ALA A 131 -5.84 -7.22 4.94
N LEU A 132 -6.40 -6.26 4.21
CA LEU A 132 -7.13 -5.15 4.84
C LEU A 132 -8.41 -5.59 5.56
N PRO A 133 -9.29 -6.41 4.96
CA PRO A 133 -10.44 -6.94 5.70
C PRO A 133 -10.03 -7.74 6.94
N SER A 134 -9.00 -8.58 6.82
CA SER A 134 -8.49 -9.39 7.93
C SER A 134 -7.96 -8.53 9.08
N TYR A 135 -7.15 -7.52 8.77
CA TYR A 135 -6.51 -6.68 9.77
C TYR A 135 -7.45 -5.64 10.40
N SER A 136 -8.39 -5.11 9.63
CA SER A 136 -9.35 -4.13 10.15
C SER A 136 -10.55 -4.76 10.86
N GLY A 137 -10.80 -6.06 10.62
CA GLY A 137 -12.02 -6.74 11.05
C GLY A 137 -13.28 -6.26 10.32
N LEU A 138 -13.12 -5.49 9.25
CA LEU A 138 -14.23 -4.99 8.43
C LEU A 138 -14.49 -5.95 7.25
N PRO A 139 -15.75 -6.12 6.83
CA PRO A 139 -16.07 -6.91 5.68
C PRO A 139 -15.49 -6.27 4.40
N ARG A 140 -15.22 -7.10 3.40
CA ARG A 140 -14.56 -6.71 2.15
C ARG A 140 -15.31 -5.62 1.37
N ASP A 141 -16.63 -5.63 1.41
CA ASP A 141 -17.49 -4.64 0.75
C ASP A 141 -17.27 -3.22 1.25
N LYS A 142 -16.97 -3.04 2.54
CA LYS A 142 -16.58 -1.73 3.10
C LYS A 142 -15.31 -1.16 2.43
N TRP A 143 -14.36 -2.01 2.07
CA TRP A 143 -13.11 -1.63 1.41
C TRP A 143 -13.21 -1.50 -0.11
N LEU A 144 -14.32 -1.96 -0.72
CA LEU A 144 -14.46 -2.13 -2.17
C LEU A 144 -14.09 -0.86 -2.95
N HIS A 145 -14.63 0.29 -2.56
CA HIS A 145 -14.39 1.55 -3.25
C HIS A 145 -12.89 1.95 -3.24
N ALA A 146 -12.19 1.72 -2.13
CA ALA A 146 -10.76 2.00 -2.04
C ALA A 146 -9.93 1.00 -2.86
N LEU A 147 -10.24 -0.30 -2.74
CA LEU A 147 -9.51 -1.38 -3.40
C LEU A 147 -9.57 -1.30 -4.94
N GLN A 148 -10.67 -0.76 -5.48
CA GLN A 148 -10.86 -0.58 -6.93
C GLN A 148 -10.15 0.65 -7.51
N LYS A 149 -9.64 1.57 -6.67
CA LYS A 149 -8.88 2.72 -7.17
C LYS A 149 -7.52 2.29 -7.71
N ASP A 150 -7.13 2.80 -8.87
CA ASP A 150 -5.81 2.53 -9.46
C ASP A 150 -4.67 3.07 -8.59
N SER A 151 -4.88 4.22 -7.94
CA SER A 151 -3.90 4.85 -7.03
C SER A 151 -3.78 4.18 -5.68
N PHE A 152 -4.70 3.25 -5.35
CA PHE A 152 -4.69 2.57 -4.05
C PHE A 152 -3.66 1.44 -4.04
N ILE A 153 -3.13 1.16 -2.86
CA ILE A 153 -2.16 0.09 -2.64
C ILE A 153 -2.75 -1.27 -3.05
N LYS A 154 -2.04 -2.01 -3.90
CA LYS A 154 -2.46 -3.35 -4.32
C LYS A 154 -1.90 -4.44 -3.42
N GLU A 155 -0.67 -4.26 -2.92
CA GLU A 155 0.01 -5.19 -2.01
C GLU A 155 0.49 -4.44 -0.77
N LEU A 156 0.30 -5.02 0.41
CA LEU A 156 0.84 -4.48 1.65
C LEU A 156 2.33 -4.82 1.76
N TRP A 157 3.09 -3.84 2.17
CA TRP A 157 4.50 -4.03 2.48
C TRP A 157 4.67 -4.50 3.93
N PRO A 158 5.84 -5.06 4.31
CA PRO A 158 6.06 -5.64 5.64
C PRO A 158 5.72 -4.70 6.80
N ALA A 159 6.04 -3.42 6.66
CA ALA A 159 5.71 -2.44 7.69
C ALA A 159 4.18 -2.25 7.86
N GLN A 160 3.41 -2.30 6.77
CA GLN A 160 1.95 -2.21 6.81
C GLN A 160 1.32 -3.49 7.38
N HIS A 161 1.92 -4.66 7.09
CA HIS A 161 1.53 -5.91 7.75
C HIS A 161 1.75 -5.87 9.27
N LEU A 162 2.82 -5.23 9.74
CA LEU A 162 3.05 -5.03 11.17
C LEU A 162 1.97 -4.15 11.82
N LEU A 163 1.53 -3.08 11.15
CA LEU A 163 0.39 -2.27 11.63
C LEU A 163 -0.88 -3.11 11.76
N GLY A 164 -1.16 -3.97 10.79
CA GLY A 164 -2.30 -4.88 10.84
C GLY A 164 -2.20 -5.87 12.00
N LYS A 165 -1.04 -6.49 12.18
CA LYS A 165 -0.78 -7.46 13.27
C LYS A 165 -0.81 -6.82 14.67
N ALA A 166 -0.52 -5.52 14.76
CA ALA A 166 -0.58 -4.74 16.00
C ALA A 166 -1.97 -4.13 16.25
N ASP A 167 -2.99 -4.55 15.51
CA ASP A 167 -4.38 -4.10 15.61
C ASP A 167 -4.59 -2.58 15.45
N VAL A 168 -3.59 -1.86 14.89
CA VAL A 168 -3.70 -0.41 14.65
C VAL A 168 -4.87 -0.12 13.70
N LEU A 169 -5.12 -0.97 12.71
CA LEU A 169 -6.27 -0.84 11.82
C LEU A 169 -7.61 -1.14 12.52
N LYS A 170 -7.60 -1.75 13.70
CA LYS A 170 -8.78 -1.92 14.56
C LYS A 170 -8.97 -0.77 15.55
N GLY A 171 -8.01 0.14 15.64
CA GLY A 171 -8.09 1.35 16.48
C GLY A 171 -7.18 1.35 17.70
N GLU A 172 -6.26 0.38 17.81
CA GLU A 172 -5.25 0.42 18.86
C GLU A 172 -4.26 1.57 18.62
N SER A 173 -3.91 2.27 19.70
CA SER A 173 -2.90 3.32 19.67
C SER A 173 -1.50 2.72 19.57
N ALA A 174 -0.63 3.29 18.74
CA ALA A 174 0.69 2.78 18.51
C ALA A 174 1.73 3.87 18.25
N ILE A 175 2.97 3.60 18.62
CA ILE A 175 4.13 4.34 18.14
C ILE A 175 4.70 3.56 16.95
N VAL A 176 4.72 4.20 15.78
CA VAL A 176 5.13 3.57 14.53
C VAL A 176 6.47 4.14 14.09
N GLN A 177 7.50 3.31 14.10
CA GLN A 177 8.80 3.66 13.58
C GLN A 177 9.02 2.96 12.24
N MET A 178 9.14 3.76 11.18
CA MET A 178 9.32 3.28 9.81
C MET A 178 10.43 4.06 9.10
N PRO A 179 11.24 3.42 8.25
CA PRO A 179 12.12 4.15 7.34
C PRO A 179 11.33 5.07 6.41
N THR A 180 11.94 6.15 5.93
CA THR A 180 11.29 7.13 5.03
C THR A 180 10.74 6.46 3.76
N SER A 181 11.43 5.45 3.24
CA SER A 181 11.05 4.71 2.03
C SER A 181 10.03 3.59 2.26
N ALA A 182 9.59 3.34 3.50
CA ALA A 182 8.71 2.22 3.81
C ALA A 182 7.20 2.53 3.66
N GLY A 183 6.85 3.69 3.09
CA GLY A 183 5.48 4.04 2.78
C GLY A 183 4.68 4.60 3.96
N LYS A 184 5.27 5.49 4.79
CA LYS A 184 4.59 6.19 5.91
C LYS A 184 3.25 6.80 5.48
N THR A 185 3.22 7.55 4.38
CA THR A 185 2.00 8.21 3.88
C THR A 185 0.90 7.20 3.56
N LYS A 186 1.27 6.06 2.94
CA LYS A 186 0.31 4.98 2.68
C LYS A 186 -0.15 4.30 3.97
N ALA A 187 0.72 4.15 4.95
CA ALA A 187 0.35 3.64 6.27
C ALA A 187 -0.68 4.55 6.97
N THR A 188 -0.44 5.86 6.94
CA THR A 188 -1.38 6.88 7.47
C THR A 188 -2.72 6.81 6.73
N GLU A 189 -2.72 6.72 5.40
CA GLU A 189 -3.93 6.53 4.58
C GLU A 189 -4.73 5.29 5.03
N LEU A 190 -4.07 4.14 5.23
CA LEU A 190 -4.73 2.91 5.67
C LEU A 190 -5.37 3.05 7.06
N ILE A 191 -4.70 3.70 7.99
CA ILE A 191 -5.20 3.94 9.35
C ILE A 191 -6.45 4.83 9.29
N LEU A 192 -6.38 5.95 8.57
CA LEU A 192 -7.51 6.87 8.38
C LEU A 192 -8.70 6.16 7.75
N ARG A 193 -8.49 5.45 6.65
CA ARG A 193 -9.55 4.71 5.95
C ARG A 193 -10.21 3.68 6.87
N SER A 194 -9.40 2.89 7.57
CA SER A 194 -9.93 1.89 8.49
C SER A 194 -10.79 2.53 9.59
N ALA A 195 -10.37 3.67 10.12
CA ALA A 195 -11.11 4.39 11.15
C ALA A 195 -12.46 4.92 10.63
N PHE A 196 -12.48 5.51 9.43
CA PHE A 196 -13.70 6.02 8.80
C PHE A 196 -14.63 4.91 8.34
N LEU A 197 -14.12 3.86 7.69
CA LEU A 197 -14.93 2.73 7.22
C LEU A 197 -15.58 1.94 8.38
N ALA A 198 -14.94 1.97 9.54
CA ALA A 198 -15.48 1.38 10.77
C ALA A 198 -16.47 2.29 11.51
N ASP A 199 -16.73 3.49 10.99
CA ASP A 199 -17.57 4.53 11.62
C ASP A 199 -17.12 4.88 13.06
N ARG A 200 -15.82 4.66 13.39
CA ARG A 200 -15.22 4.97 14.70
C ARG A 200 -14.89 6.45 14.86
N VAL A 201 -14.63 7.12 13.75
CA VAL A 201 -14.09 8.47 13.70
C VAL A 201 -14.88 9.30 12.68
N ALA A 202 -15.32 10.49 13.09
CA ALA A 202 -15.84 11.50 12.18
C ALA A 202 -14.77 12.57 11.85
N LEU A 203 -13.92 12.90 12.83
CA LEU A 203 -12.84 13.87 12.70
C LEU A 203 -11.51 13.23 13.06
N ALA A 204 -10.56 13.24 12.11
CA ALA A 204 -9.16 12.87 12.31
C ALA A 204 -8.28 14.12 12.20
N ILE A 205 -7.29 14.26 13.09
CA ILE A 205 -6.30 15.34 13.04
C ILE A 205 -4.92 14.76 12.82
N ILE A 206 -4.20 15.30 11.83
CA ILE A 206 -2.79 14.97 11.57
C ILE A 206 -1.96 16.20 11.97
N ILE A 207 -1.03 15.98 12.87
CA ILE A 207 -0.15 17.01 13.39
C ILE A 207 1.22 16.84 12.76
N ALA A 208 1.67 17.85 12.02
CA ALA A 208 2.98 17.86 11.38
C ALA A 208 3.79 19.08 11.82
N PRO A 209 5.12 18.96 11.99
CA PRO A 209 5.94 19.99 12.62
C PRO A 209 6.06 21.30 11.84
N PHE A 210 5.84 21.27 10.52
CA PHE A 210 6.06 22.43 9.65
C PHE A 210 4.93 22.60 8.64
N ARG A 211 4.61 23.86 8.28
CA ARG A 211 3.58 24.19 7.29
C ARG A 211 3.82 23.52 5.92
N ALA A 212 5.08 23.46 5.46
CA ALA A 212 5.42 22.81 4.21
C ALA A 212 5.03 21.33 4.23
N LEU A 213 5.28 20.64 5.34
CA LEU A 213 4.91 19.23 5.52
C LEU A 213 3.39 19.07 5.65
N CYS A 214 2.68 19.97 6.35
CA CYS A 214 1.21 19.98 6.37
C CYS A 214 0.63 20.07 4.96
N HIS A 215 1.18 20.95 4.13
CA HIS A 215 0.73 21.11 2.75
C HIS A 215 0.98 19.86 1.90
N GLU A 216 2.15 19.24 2.03
CA GLU A 216 2.49 17.99 1.34
C GLU A 216 1.56 16.85 1.76
N ILE A 217 1.36 16.65 3.05
CA ILE A 217 0.45 15.63 3.60
C ILE A 217 -0.98 15.87 3.12
N LYS A 218 -1.47 17.11 3.20
CA LYS A 218 -2.79 17.49 2.71
C LYS A 218 -2.96 17.10 1.24
N ASN A 219 -2.03 17.53 0.36
CA ASN A 219 -2.13 17.27 -1.07
C ASN A 219 -2.14 15.77 -1.37
N SER A 220 -1.29 15.00 -0.72
CA SER A 220 -1.26 13.53 -0.86
C SER A 220 -2.58 12.89 -0.42
N LEU A 221 -3.19 13.37 0.67
CA LEU A 221 -4.48 12.84 1.16
C LEU A 221 -5.66 13.32 0.30
N VAL A 222 -5.64 14.54 -0.22
CA VAL A 222 -6.66 15.01 -1.19
C VAL A 222 -6.68 14.10 -2.42
N GLU A 223 -5.51 13.73 -2.94
CA GLU A 223 -5.40 12.79 -4.05
C GLU A 223 -5.89 11.38 -3.65
N ALA A 224 -5.48 10.88 -2.49
CA ALA A 224 -5.87 9.55 -2.01
C ALA A 224 -7.39 9.43 -1.79
N PHE A 225 -8.02 10.46 -1.21
CA PHE A 225 -9.46 10.50 -0.91
C PHE A 225 -10.30 11.16 -2.02
N HIS A 226 -9.70 11.41 -3.20
CA HIS A 226 -10.44 11.96 -4.34
C HIS A 226 -11.67 11.13 -4.69
N ASN A 227 -12.81 11.79 -4.96
CA ASN A 227 -14.12 11.19 -5.20
C ASN A 227 -14.69 10.37 -4.01
N GLU A 228 -14.27 10.71 -2.79
CA GLU A 228 -14.86 10.17 -1.56
C GLU A 228 -15.53 11.27 -0.74
N PRO A 229 -16.47 10.93 0.15
CA PRO A 229 -17.16 11.93 0.98
C PRO A 229 -16.25 12.57 2.04
N THR A 230 -15.03 12.04 2.21
CA THR A 230 -14.06 12.52 3.19
C THR A 230 -13.44 13.84 2.75
N LYS A 231 -13.61 14.88 3.56
CA LYS A 231 -13.03 16.21 3.33
C LYS A 231 -11.63 16.27 3.93
N VAL A 232 -10.66 16.82 3.19
CA VAL A 232 -9.28 17.00 3.64
C VAL A 232 -8.93 18.48 3.61
N ASP A 233 -8.70 19.07 4.78
CA ASP A 233 -8.37 20.48 4.91
C ASP A 233 -7.07 20.70 5.69
N GLU A 234 -6.38 21.79 5.36
CA GLU A 234 -5.29 22.34 6.17
C GLU A 234 -5.83 23.54 6.93
N LEU A 235 -5.61 23.59 8.22
CA LEU A 235 -6.02 24.73 9.02
C LEU A 235 -5.08 25.90 8.73
N SER A 236 -5.52 26.81 7.85
CA SER A 236 -4.78 27.99 7.44
C SER A 236 -4.98 29.16 8.42
N ASP A 237 -4.09 30.19 8.35
CA ASP A 237 -4.21 31.38 9.18
C ASP A 237 -5.50 32.18 8.93
N ALA A 238 -6.15 31.95 7.78
CA ALA A 238 -7.39 32.65 7.40
C ALA A 238 -8.64 32.19 8.17
N LEU A 239 -8.61 31.00 8.80
CA LEU A 239 -9.74 30.45 9.57
C LEU A 239 -9.75 30.92 11.03
N GLN A 240 -9.02 31.98 11.38
CA GLN A 240 -8.91 32.45 12.76
C GLN A 240 -10.18 33.13 13.30
N THR A 241 -11.17 33.44 12.48
CA THR A 241 -12.29 34.30 12.91
C THR A 241 -13.65 33.64 13.01
N ASP A 242 -13.94 32.59 12.23
CA ASP A 242 -15.29 31.96 12.25
C ASP A 242 -15.19 30.44 12.01
N PHE A 243 -14.55 29.71 12.94
CA PHE A 243 -14.47 28.27 12.88
C PHE A 243 -15.79 27.67 13.41
N GLU A 244 -16.73 27.39 12.53
CA GLU A 244 -17.97 26.71 12.92
C GLU A 244 -17.69 25.18 13.03
N ILE A 245 -17.59 24.71 14.27
CA ILE A 245 -17.47 23.28 14.62
C ILE A 245 -18.58 22.46 13.97
N ALA A 246 -19.77 23.03 13.80
CA ALA A 246 -20.91 22.38 13.16
C ALA A 246 -20.62 21.96 11.71
N GLU A 247 -19.79 22.71 10.96
CA GLU A 247 -19.37 22.33 9.60
C GLU A 247 -18.40 21.15 9.60
N LEU A 248 -17.56 21.02 10.65
CA LEU A 248 -16.64 19.90 10.80
C LEU A 248 -17.33 18.58 11.12
N LEU A 249 -18.51 18.62 11.70
CA LEU A 249 -19.20 17.42 12.20
C LEU A 249 -20.20 16.84 11.20
N GLY A 250 -20.46 17.55 10.10
CA GLY A 250 -21.43 17.12 9.09
C GLY A 250 -20.92 15.97 8.18
N HIS A 251 -19.61 15.76 8.11
CA HIS A 251 -18.97 14.79 7.21
C HIS A 251 -17.71 14.21 7.85
N GLN A 252 -17.23 13.09 7.30
CA GLN A 252 -15.89 12.58 7.64
C GLN A 252 -14.84 13.60 7.23
N GLN A 253 -13.99 14.02 8.17
CA GLN A 253 -13.02 15.07 7.92
C GLN A 253 -11.64 14.74 8.45
N ILE A 254 -10.64 15.14 7.66
CA ILE A 254 -9.21 15.10 8.02
C ILE A 254 -8.72 16.54 8.08
N LEU A 255 -8.20 16.95 9.23
CA LEU A 255 -7.52 18.23 9.41
C LEU A 255 -6.01 18.01 9.52
N VAL A 256 -5.23 18.73 8.71
CA VAL A 256 -3.78 18.73 8.81
C VAL A 256 -3.34 20.07 9.43
N VAL A 257 -2.59 20.00 10.53
CA VAL A 257 -2.29 21.17 11.35
C VAL A 257 -0.86 21.16 11.89
N THR A 258 -0.32 22.32 12.23
CA THR A 258 0.88 22.38 13.08
C THR A 258 0.49 22.35 14.56
N PRO A 259 1.41 21.95 15.49
CA PRO A 259 1.13 21.90 16.92
C PRO A 259 0.64 23.25 17.47
N GLU A 260 1.27 24.33 17.07
CA GLU A 260 0.92 25.69 17.53
C GLU A 260 -0.49 26.08 17.12
N LYS A 261 -0.90 25.71 15.92
CA LYS A 261 -2.28 25.98 15.43
C LYS A 261 -3.31 25.13 16.14
N LEU A 262 -3.01 23.84 16.35
CA LEU A 262 -3.91 22.97 17.11
C LEU A 262 -4.14 23.53 18.52
N LEU A 263 -3.06 23.87 19.21
CA LEU A 263 -3.14 24.45 20.55
C LEU A 263 -3.95 25.76 20.56
N TYR A 264 -3.76 26.61 19.54
CA TYR A 264 -4.56 27.83 19.40
C TYR A 264 -6.06 27.51 19.27
N VAL A 265 -6.42 26.58 18.39
CA VAL A 265 -7.82 26.18 18.16
C VAL A 265 -8.43 25.56 19.42
N LEU A 266 -7.74 24.65 20.09
CA LEU A 266 -8.24 24.01 21.32
C LEU A 266 -8.44 24.99 22.47
N ARG A 267 -7.70 26.10 22.51
CA ARG A 267 -7.91 27.18 23.50
C ARG A 267 -9.15 28.02 23.21
N HIS A 268 -9.53 28.18 21.94
CA HIS A 268 -10.69 28.97 21.54
C HIS A 268 -11.95 28.13 21.38
N ALA A 269 -11.80 26.85 21.08
CA ALA A 269 -12.88 25.90 20.86
C ALA A 269 -12.54 24.55 21.53
N PRO A 270 -12.49 24.48 22.87
CA PRO A 270 -12.10 23.27 23.60
C PRO A 270 -13.04 22.09 23.34
N GLU A 271 -14.26 22.34 22.96
CA GLU A 271 -15.27 21.33 22.60
C GLU A 271 -14.83 20.51 21.38
N LEU A 272 -13.96 21.04 20.50
CA LEU A 272 -13.41 20.29 19.38
C LEU A 272 -12.73 19.01 19.84
N ALA A 273 -12.04 19.03 20.98
CA ALA A 273 -11.34 17.88 21.53
C ALA A 273 -12.27 16.68 21.75
N THR A 274 -13.56 16.91 22.06
CA THR A 274 -14.55 15.84 22.29
C THR A 274 -14.99 15.14 21.01
N HIS A 275 -14.74 15.75 19.86
CA HIS A 275 -15.13 15.24 18.54
C HIS A 275 -13.98 14.57 17.78
N VAL A 276 -12.73 14.78 18.23
CA VAL A 276 -11.56 14.14 17.62
C VAL A 276 -11.53 12.68 17.99
N GLY A 277 -11.68 11.82 16.99
CA GLY A 277 -11.63 10.36 17.18
C GLY A 277 -10.26 9.76 16.88
N LEU A 278 -9.41 10.47 16.12
CA LEU A 278 -8.08 10.00 15.76
C LEU A 278 -7.09 11.16 15.71
N LEU A 279 -5.95 10.98 16.39
CA LEU A 279 -4.79 11.87 16.30
C LEU A 279 -3.62 11.10 15.68
N VAL A 280 -2.98 11.70 14.69
CA VAL A 280 -1.76 11.19 14.07
C VAL A 280 -0.68 12.25 14.23
N PHE A 281 0.40 11.92 14.94
CA PHE A 281 1.57 12.77 15.05
C PHE A 281 2.61 12.31 14.04
N ASP A 282 2.84 13.12 13.00
CA ASP A 282 3.94 12.88 12.07
C ASP A 282 5.24 13.45 12.64
N GLU A 283 6.36 12.79 12.32
CA GLU A 283 7.68 13.14 12.86
C GLU A 283 7.73 13.21 14.38
N GLY A 284 7.17 12.22 15.07
CA GLY A 284 7.06 12.16 16.54
C GLY A 284 8.38 12.33 17.31
N HIS A 285 9.55 12.17 16.66
CA HIS A 285 10.85 12.48 17.27
C HIS A 285 11.01 13.96 17.64
N GLN A 286 10.17 14.85 17.15
CA GLN A 286 10.15 16.28 17.47
C GLN A 286 9.67 16.55 18.92
N PHE A 287 9.08 15.58 19.61
CA PHE A 287 8.73 15.72 21.05
C PHE A 287 9.96 16.08 21.92
N ASP A 288 11.16 15.61 21.52
CA ASP A 288 12.41 15.94 22.24
C ASP A 288 13.03 17.30 21.83
N SER A 289 12.36 18.10 21.00
CA SER A 289 12.91 19.32 20.39
C SER A 289 12.68 20.58 21.22
N GLY A 290 13.10 20.62 22.49
CA GLY A 290 13.09 21.82 23.33
C GLY A 290 11.71 22.48 23.46
N THR A 291 11.59 23.80 23.25
CA THR A 291 10.33 24.55 23.41
C THR A 291 9.21 24.07 22.48
N ARG A 292 9.54 23.49 21.32
CA ARG A 292 8.57 22.93 20.39
C ARG A 292 8.03 21.59 20.88
N GLY A 293 8.88 20.78 21.52
CA GLY A 293 8.45 19.53 22.16
C GLY A 293 7.36 19.76 23.19
N ILE A 294 7.49 20.82 24.01
CA ILE A 294 6.45 21.20 24.98
C ILE A 294 5.09 21.49 24.32
N THR A 295 5.09 22.08 23.11
CA THR A 295 3.83 22.35 22.38
C THR A 295 3.15 21.07 21.89
N TYR A 296 3.91 20.00 21.66
CA TYR A 296 3.36 18.67 21.34
C TYR A 296 2.78 17.94 22.56
N GLU A 297 3.28 18.24 23.76
CA GLU A 297 2.85 17.62 25.01
C GLU A 297 1.59 18.28 25.63
N LEU A 298 1.33 19.53 25.28
CA LEU A 298 0.17 20.30 25.77
C LEU A 298 -1.10 20.00 24.98
#